data_105a448f67c72b02e2b28142fdc1f337
#
_entry.id   105a448f67c72b02e2b28142fdc1f337
#
_cell.length_a   1.000
_cell.length_b   1.000
_cell.length_c   1.000
_cell.angle_alpha   90.00
_cell.angle_beta   90.00
_cell.angle_gamma   90.00
#
_symmetry.space_group_name_H-M   'P 1'
#
loop_
_entity.id
_entity.type
_entity.pdbx_description
1 polymer ?
#
loop_
_entity_poly.entity_id
_entity_poly.type
_entity_poly.pdbx_seq_one_letter_code
_entity_poly.pdbx_strand_id
1 'polypeptide(L)'
;MERGAIHDFKTAQIDLMSVLQDIFRSEGVPHNLVWLAEVESSLNPNAISSAGAVGLFQLMPATAERFGLQIFPVDDRKTPDKSARAAACYLRQLHKEFGGWALALAAYNAGEGRVSRTMKSHNARTFCEVAPHLPSETRKYVPRVMAMMALREDQIRGVSSAAYFQP
;
A
#
# COMPACT_ATOMS: atom_id res chain seq x y z
N MET A 1 14.55 -17.40 26.45
CA MET A 1 13.32 -16.60 26.44
C MET A 1 13.15 -15.73 25.17
N GLU A 2 14.21 -15.24 24.53
CA GLU A 2 14.09 -14.36 23.33
C GLU A 2 13.59 -15.07 22.04
N ARG A 3 13.92 -16.35 21.82
CA ARG A 3 13.53 -17.06 20.58
C ARG A 3 12.02 -17.30 20.46
N GLY A 4 11.31 -17.54 21.58
CA GLY A 4 9.86 -17.69 21.58
C GLY A 4 9.11 -16.42 21.21
N ALA A 5 9.49 -15.28 21.79
CA ALA A 5 8.87 -13.99 21.53
C ALA A 5 9.03 -13.52 20.07
N ILE A 6 10.19 -13.79 19.44
CA ILE A 6 10.45 -13.47 18.04
C ILE A 6 9.60 -14.35 17.10
N HIS A 7 9.41 -15.61 17.46
CA HIS A 7 8.58 -16.54 16.67
C HIS A 7 7.11 -16.13 16.73
N ASP A 8 6.59 -15.83 17.92
CA ASP A 8 5.21 -15.37 18.10
C ASP A 8 4.93 -14.06 17.38
N PHE A 9 5.88 -13.11 17.40
CA PHE A 9 5.74 -11.83 16.70
C PHE A 9 5.70 -12.00 15.18
N LYS A 10 6.55 -12.85 14.60
CA LYS A 10 6.54 -13.15 13.17
C LYS A 10 5.25 -13.85 12.74
N THR A 11 4.76 -14.80 13.54
CA THR A 11 3.50 -15.50 13.26
C THR A 11 2.33 -14.53 13.27
N ALA A 12 2.21 -13.68 14.29
CA ALA A 12 1.16 -12.66 14.37
C ALA A 12 1.22 -11.66 13.18
N GLN A 13 2.41 -11.30 12.72
CA GLN A 13 2.57 -10.40 11.57
C GLN A 13 2.18 -11.09 10.24
N ILE A 14 2.47 -12.38 10.08
CA ILE A 14 2.05 -13.18 8.93
C ILE A 14 0.52 -13.28 8.91
N ASP A 15 -0.11 -13.56 10.04
CA ASP A 15 -1.56 -13.65 10.18
C ASP A 15 -2.24 -12.31 9.83
N LEU A 16 -1.70 -11.20 10.32
CA LEU A 16 -2.20 -9.87 9.99
C LEU A 16 -2.12 -9.60 8.47
N MET A 17 -0.98 -9.87 7.85
CA MET A 17 -0.82 -9.61 6.41
C MET A 17 -1.75 -10.47 5.57
N SER A 18 -2.03 -11.72 5.96
CA SER A 18 -3.02 -12.57 5.30
C SER A 18 -4.42 -11.95 5.34
N VAL A 19 -4.85 -11.47 6.50
CA VAL A 19 -6.14 -10.76 6.64
C VAL A 19 -6.20 -9.51 5.76
N LEU A 20 -5.14 -8.70 5.74
CA LEU A 20 -5.09 -7.50 4.92
C LEU A 20 -5.10 -7.82 3.42
N GLN A 21 -4.44 -8.91 2.99
CA GLN A 21 -4.50 -9.40 1.61
C GLN A 21 -5.92 -9.80 1.20
N ASP A 22 -6.66 -10.47 2.10
CA ASP A 22 -8.05 -10.86 1.85
C ASP A 22 -8.96 -9.62 1.73
N ILE A 23 -8.71 -8.57 2.51
CA ILE A 23 -9.42 -7.30 2.38
C ILE A 23 -9.15 -6.69 0.99
N PHE A 24 -7.89 -6.60 0.55
CA PHE A 24 -7.57 -6.08 -0.77
C PHE A 24 -8.25 -6.88 -1.88
N ARG A 25 -8.22 -8.22 -1.79
CA ARG A 25 -8.90 -9.11 -2.74
C ARG A 25 -10.41 -8.88 -2.76
N SER A 26 -11.04 -8.75 -1.60
CA SER A 26 -12.48 -8.51 -1.48
C SER A 26 -12.92 -7.17 -2.07
N GLU A 27 -12.01 -6.17 -2.07
CA GLU A 27 -12.25 -4.87 -2.69
C GLU A 27 -11.89 -4.83 -4.19
N GLY A 28 -11.53 -5.97 -4.79
CA GLY A 28 -11.18 -6.06 -6.22
C GLY A 28 -9.81 -5.48 -6.57
N VAL A 29 -8.91 -5.41 -5.60
CA VAL A 29 -7.53 -4.94 -5.75
C VAL A 29 -6.58 -6.14 -5.69
N PRO A 30 -5.52 -6.21 -6.53
CA PRO A 30 -4.51 -7.25 -6.40
C PRO A 30 -4.00 -7.33 -4.96
N HIS A 31 -4.10 -8.53 -4.36
CA HIS A 31 -3.79 -8.74 -2.95
C HIS A 31 -2.35 -8.36 -2.57
N ASN A 32 -1.40 -8.49 -3.51
CA ASN A 32 -0.01 -8.14 -3.30
C ASN A 32 0.24 -6.62 -3.22
N LEU A 33 -0.69 -5.77 -3.68
CA LEU A 33 -0.62 -4.33 -3.45
C LEU A 33 -0.68 -3.94 -1.96
N VAL A 34 -1.11 -4.84 -1.08
CA VAL A 34 -1.05 -4.62 0.37
C VAL A 34 0.37 -4.31 0.86
N TRP A 35 1.40 -4.80 0.16
CA TRP A 35 2.79 -4.58 0.52
C TRP A 35 3.26 -3.12 0.37
N LEU A 36 2.42 -2.25 -0.22
CA LEU A 36 2.67 -0.81 -0.14
C LEU A 36 2.74 -0.31 1.31
N ALA A 37 2.06 -0.97 2.27
CA ALA A 37 2.13 -0.63 3.69
C ALA A 37 3.55 -0.74 4.27
N GLU A 38 4.37 -1.65 3.75
CA GLU A 38 5.77 -1.75 4.15
C GLU A 38 6.59 -0.54 3.66
N VAL A 39 6.28 -0.05 2.47
CA VAL A 39 6.92 1.13 1.89
C VAL A 39 6.46 2.41 2.59
N GLU A 40 5.19 2.49 2.99
CA GLU A 40 4.57 3.65 3.61
C GLU A 40 4.99 3.84 5.08
N SER A 41 4.98 2.76 5.85
CA SER A 41 5.11 2.84 7.31
C SER A 41 6.06 1.82 7.92
N SER A 42 6.72 0.98 7.11
CA SER A 42 7.43 -0.22 7.59
C SER A 42 6.53 -1.13 8.43
N LEU A 43 5.26 -1.24 8.04
CA LEU A 43 4.21 -2.00 8.72
C LEU A 43 3.89 -1.50 10.14
N ASN A 44 4.12 -0.22 10.43
CA ASN A 44 3.79 0.38 11.73
C ASN A 44 2.38 1.02 11.69
N PRO A 45 1.37 0.46 12.40
CA PRO A 45 0.02 1.01 12.43
C PRO A 45 -0.08 2.36 13.15
N ASN A 46 0.92 2.72 13.93
CA ASN A 46 0.97 3.98 14.67
C ASN A 46 1.86 5.04 14.01
N ALA A 47 2.37 4.78 12.80
CA ALA A 47 3.21 5.74 12.09
C ALA A 47 2.45 7.04 11.81
N ILE A 48 3.13 8.17 12.03
CA ILE A 48 2.60 9.51 11.74
C ILE A 48 3.69 10.26 10.98
N SER A 49 3.35 10.75 9.79
CA SER A 49 4.27 11.59 9.01
C SER A 49 4.20 13.06 9.44
N SER A 50 5.21 13.84 9.11
CA SER A 50 5.22 15.29 9.31
C SER A 50 4.11 16.03 8.55
N ALA A 51 3.60 15.42 7.47
CA ALA A 51 2.48 15.95 6.69
C ALA A 51 1.08 15.55 7.24
N GLY A 52 1.02 14.73 8.31
CA GLY A 52 -0.23 14.30 8.92
C GLY A 52 -0.84 13.02 8.32
N ALA A 53 -0.10 12.29 7.50
CA ALA A 53 -0.50 10.94 7.10
C ALA A 53 -0.33 9.97 8.27
N VAL A 54 -1.25 9.00 8.42
CA VAL A 54 -1.29 8.11 9.60
C VAL A 54 -1.52 6.65 9.21
N GLY A 55 -0.92 5.76 9.98
CA GLY A 55 -1.18 4.32 9.99
C GLY A 55 -0.38 3.53 8.96
N LEU A 56 -0.74 2.25 8.80
CA LEU A 56 -0.08 1.31 7.89
C LEU A 56 0.03 1.86 6.46
N PHE A 57 -1.04 2.47 5.98
CA PHE A 57 -1.22 2.92 4.60
C PHE A 57 -1.00 4.43 4.42
N GLN A 58 -0.54 5.14 5.46
CA GLN A 58 -0.24 6.57 5.44
C GLN A 58 -1.34 7.42 4.80
N LEU A 59 -2.60 7.19 5.23
CA LEU A 59 -3.73 7.93 4.71
C LEU A 59 -3.76 9.36 5.28
N MET A 60 -3.90 10.34 4.39
CA MET A 60 -4.17 11.73 4.77
C MET A 60 -5.58 11.87 5.36
N PRO A 61 -5.84 12.83 6.27
CA PRO A 61 -7.15 13.02 6.89
C PRO A 61 -8.29 13.07 5.89
N ALA A 62 -8.20 13.94 4.90
CA ALA A 62 -9.25 14.10 3.87
C ALA A 62 -9.48 12.82 3.05
N THR A 63 -8.43 12.05 2.76
CA THR A 63 -8.57 10.75 2.09
C THR A 63 -9.26 9.74 3.00
N ALA A 64 -8.87 9.68 4.27
CA ALA A 64 -9.47 8.78 5.25
C ALA A 64 -10.99 9.02 5.39
N GLU A 65 -11.38 10.26 5.59
CA GLU A 65 -12.79 10.67 5.70
C GLU A 65 -13.58 10.36 4.42
N ARG A 66 -13.01 10.62 3.24
CA ARG A 66 -13.61 10.32 1.94
C ARG A 66 -13.94 8.83 1.78
N PHE A 67 -13.15 7.95 2.40
CA PHE A 67 -13.36 6.49 2.38
C PHE A 67 -13.96 5.95 3.68
N GLY A 68 -14.63 6.80 4.45
CA GLY A 68 -15.49 6.42 5.58
C GLY A 68 -14.77 6.15 6.90
N LEU A 69 -13.50 6.54 7.04
CA LEU A 69 -12.79 6.46 8.30
C LEU A 69 -13.09 7.68 9.18
N GLN A 70 -13.29 7.44 10.47
CA GLN A 70 -13.28 8.49 11.48
C GLN A 70 -11.83 8.81 11.86
N ILE A 71 -11.58 10.11 12.11
CA ILE A 71 -10.25 10.55 12.59
C ILE A 71 -10.34 11.17 14.01
N PHE A 72 -11.54 11.37 14.52
CA PHE A 72 -11.81 11.87 15.86
C PHE A 72 -13.13 11.28 16.40
N PRO A 73 -13.28 10.94 17.70
CA PRO A 73 -12.26 10.99 18.76
C PRO A 73 -11.22 9.86 18.69
N VAL A 74 -11.48 8.80 17.95
CA VAL A 74 -10.56 7.69 17.71
C VAL A 74 -10.16 7.70 16.23
N ASP A 75 -8.87 7.61 15.98
CA ASP A 75 -8.32 7.64 14.62
C ASP A 75 -8.31 6.23 14.00
N ASP A 76 -9.30 5.94 13.16
CA ASP A 76 -9.48 4.67 12.45
C ASP A 76 -8.32 4.34 11.49
N ARG A 77 -7.49 5.32 11.10
CA ARG A 77 -6.31 5.10 10.27
C ARG A 77 -5.26 4.22 10.97
N LYS A 78 -5.32 4.14 12.30
CA LYS A 78 -4.47 3.27 13.13
C LYS A 78 -5.01 1.85 13.26
N THR A 79 -6.24 1.61 12.84
CA THR A 79 -6.88 0.29 12.87
C THR A 79 -6.58 -0.43 11.56
N PRO A 80 -5.80 -1.53 11.58
CA PRO A 80 -5.25 -2.16 10.37
C PRO A 80 -6.29 -2.53 9.32
N ASP A 81 -7.36 -3.21 9.71
CA ASP A 81 -8.44 -3.68 8.81
C ASP A 81 -9.23 -2.51 8.20
N LYS A 82 -9.59 -1.51 9.01
CA LYS A 82 -10.30 -0.33 8.53
C LYS A 82 -9.44 0.47 7.55
N SER A 83 -8.19 0.73 7.90
CA SER A 83 -7.26 1.47 7.04
C SER A 83 -6.93 0.71 5.75
N ALA A 84 -6.82 -0.63 5.79
CA ALA A 84 -6.63 -1.48 4.62
C ALA A 84 -7.81 -1.38 3.65
N ARG A 85 -9.04 -1.44 4.15
CA ARG A 85 -10.24 -1.30 3.32
C ARG A 85 -10.29 0.07 2.63
N ALA A 86 -10.04 1.14 3.37
CA ALA A 86 -9.99 2.49 2.81
C ALA A 86 -8.89 2.65 1.75
N ALA A 87 -7.69 2.13 2.01
CA ALA A 87 -6.58 2.15 1.06
C ALA A 87 -6.89 1.35 -0.21
N ALA A 88 -7.48 0.16 -0.08
CA ALA A 88 -7.90 -0.65 -1.21
C ALA A 88 -8.98 0.05 -2.06
N CYS A 89 -10.00 0.62 -1.43
CA CYS A 89 -11.03 1.40 -2.12
C CYS A 89 -10.42 2.60 -2.87
N TYR A 90 -9.48 3.31 -2.24
CA TYR A 90 -8.80 4.44 -2.88
C TYR A 90 -7.95 3.98 -4.07
N LEU A 91 -7.15 2.93 -3.93
CA LEU A 91 -6.37 2.36 -5.02
C LEU A 91 -7.25 1.88 -6.19
N ARG A 92 -8.37 1.23 -5.91
CA ARG A 92 -9.34 0.82 -6.93
C ARG A 92 -9.89 2.01 -7.70
N GLN A 93 -10.23 3.10 -6.99
CA GLN A 93 -10.69 4.33 -7.64
C GLN A 93 -9.59 4.93 -8.53
N LEU A 94 -8.36 5.04 -8.02
CA LEU A 94 -7.23 5.54 -8.80
C LEU A 94 -6.93 4.68 -10.02
N HIS A 95 -7.00 3.35 -9.87
CA HIS A 95 -6.84 2.44 -11.00
C HIS A 95 -7.92 2.64 -12.07
N LYS A 96 -9.17 2.82 -11.65
CA LYS A 96 -10.28 3.12 -12.57
C LYS A 96 -10.08 4.45 -13.31
N GLU A 97 -9.54 5.47 -12.62
CA GLU A 97 -9.30 6.80 -13.20
C GLU A 97 -8.11 6.80 -14.17
N PHE A 98 -7.01 6.16 -13.80
CA PHE A 98 -5.74 6.25 -14.54
C PHE A 98 -5.44 5.05 -15.45
N GLY A 99 -6.22 3.97 -15.38
CA GLY A 99 -6.13 2.82 -16.30
C GLY A 99 -4.96 1.87 -16.05
N GLY A 100 -4.16 2.08 -14.98
CA GLY A 100 -3.02 1.21 -14.67
C GLY A 100 -2.52 1.34 -13.25
N TRP A 101 -2.03 0.22 -12.66
CA TRP A 101 -1.57 0.20 -11.26
C TRP A 101 -0.36 1.10 -10.99
N ALA A 102 0.57 1.22 -11.95
CA ALA A 102 1.72 2.11 -11.79
C ALA A 102 1.31 3.57 -11.70
N LEU A 103 0.32 4.00 -12.51
CA LEU A 103 -0.26 5.34 -12.43
C LEU A 103 -1.11 5.53 -11.16
N ALA A 104 -1.85 4.51 -10.74
CA ALA A 104 -2.60 4.52 -9.48
C ALA A 104 -1.67 4.71 -8.27
N LEU A 105 -0.55 4.00 -8.23
CA LEU A 105 0.48 4.16 -7.19
C LEU A 105 1.12 5.55 -7.23
N ALA A 106 1.39 6.08 -8.42
CA ALA A 106 1.90 7.45 -8.56
C ALA A 106 0.89 8.47 -8.02
N ALA A 107 -0.40 8.28 -8.30
CA ALA A 107 -1.48 9.15 -7.83
C ALA A 107 -1.72 9.00 -6.33
N TYR A 108 -1.58 7.80 -5.78
CA TYR A 108 -1.64 7.54 -4.34
C TYR A 108 -0.57 8.35 -3.58
N ASN A 109 0.67 8.35 -4.07
CA ASN A 109 1.78 9.06 -3.44
C ASN A 109 1.78 10.58 -3.72
N ALA A 110 1.58 11.01 -4.98
CA ALA A 110 1.70 12.42 -5.37
C ALA A 110 0.39 13.21 -5.33
N GLY A 111 -0.74 12.51 -5.16
CA GLY A 111 -2.09 13.06 -5.30
C GLY A 111 -2.63 12.98 -6.73
N GLU A 112 -3.89 12.54 -6.85
CA GLU A 112 -4.59 12.35 -8.12
C GLU A 112 -4.58 13.59 -9.03
N GLY A 113 -4.83 14.77 -8.45
CA GLY A 113 -4.85 16.01 -9.20
C GLY A 113 -3.49 16.40 -9.81
N ARG A 114 -2.39 16.10 -9.13
CA ARG A 114 -1.04 16.34 -9.66
C ARG A 114 -0.76 15.43 -10.84
N VAL A 115 -0.98 14.14 -10.69
CA VAL A 115 -0.73 13.16 -11.76
C VAL A 115 -1.59 13.47 -12.98
N SER A 116 -2.88 13.74 -12.79
CA SER A 116 -3.81 14.09 -13.88
C SER A 116 -3.35 15.34 -14.65
N ARG A 117 -2.96 16.42 -13.95
CA ARG A 117 -2.45 17.64 -14.61
C ARG A 117 -1.16 17.37 -15.36
N THR A 118 -0.21 16.63 -14.76
CA THR A 118 1.07 16.32 -15.40
C THR A 118 0.87 15.46 -16.66
N MET A 119 0.00 14.46 -16.60
CA MET A 119 -0.35 13.64 -17.77
C MET A 119 -0.93 14.47 -18.90
N LYS A 120 -1.86 15.37 -18.59
CA LYS A 120 -2.47 16.26 -19.59
C LYS A 120 -1.46 17.22 -20.22
N SER A 121 -0.61 17.86 -19.41
CA SER A 121 0.37 18.84 -19.91
C SER A 121 1.46 18.22 -20.79
N HIS A 122 1.76 16.94 -20.62
CA HIS A 122 2.79 16.22 -21.38
C HIS A 122 2.21 15.21 -22.39
N ASN A 123 0.87 15.15 -22.54
CA ASN A 123 0.17 14.16 -23.37
C ASN A 123 0.60 12.70 -23.03
N ALA A 124 0.92 12.46 -21.77
CA ALA A 124 1.39 11.16 -21.28
C ALA A 124 0.20 10.25 -20.94
N ARG A 125 0.32 8.94 -21.24
CA ARG A 125 -0.73 7.94 -21.01
C ARG A 125 -0.26 6.81 -20.11
N THR A 126 1.06 6.71 -19.91
CA THR A 126 1.68 5.65 -19.09
C THR A 126 2.52 6.25 -17.97
N PHE A 127 2.83 5.43 -16.96
CA PHE A 127 3.74 5.85 -15.90
C PHE A 127 5.13 6.19 -16.44
N CYS A 128 5.65 5.42 -17.39
CA CYS A 128 6.97 5.68 -17.98
C CYS A 128 7.05 7.06 -18.66
N GLU A 129 5.99 7.47 -19.32
CA GLU A 129 5.92 8.77 -20.00
C GLU A 129 5.77 9.94 -19.01
N VAL A 130 4.99 9.76 -17.93
CA VAL A 130 4.75 10.85 -16.97
C VAL A 130 5.81 10.95 -15.89
N ALA A 131 6.50 9.86 -15.57
CA ALA A 131 7.46 9.78 -14.47
C ALA A 131 8.56 10.86 -14.51
N PRO A 132 9.19 11.20 -15.66
CA PRO A 132 10.20 12.26 -15.72
C PRO A 132 9.71 13.62 -15.21
N HIS A 133 8.40 13.85 -15.26
CA HIS A 133 7.73 15.11 -14.92
C HIS A 133 7.09 15.10 -13.53
N LEU A 134 7.15 13.97 -12.82
CA LEU A 134 6.67 13.84 -11.46
C LEU A 134 7.80 14.15 -10.44
N PRO A 135 7.44 14.44 -9.16
CA PRO A 135 8.43 14.60 -8.09
C PRO A 135 9.38 13.40 -8.01
N SER A 136 10.62 13.64 -7.65
CA SER A 136 11.64 12.57 -7.55
C SER A 136 11.24 11.50 -6.54
N GLU A 137 10.51 11.85 -5.49
CA GLU A 137 9.93 10.93 -4.53
C GLU A 137 8.99 9.94 -5.22
N THR A 138 8.01 10.44 -5.98
CA THR A 138 7.03 9.62 -6.69
C THR A 138 7.65 8.72 -7.75
N ARG A 139 8.68 9.23 -8.46
CA ARG A 139 9.44 8.44 -9.43
C ARG A 139 10.14 7.22 -8.80
N LYS A 140 10.59 7.35 -7.55
CA LYS A 140 11.23 6.28 -6.79
C LYS A 140 10.20 5.38 -6.08
N TYR A 141 9.08 5.95 -5.67
CA TYR A 141 8.02 5.27 -4.93
C TYR A 141 7.43 4.11 -5.71
N VAL A 142 7.00 4.36 -6.95
CA VAL A 142 6.32 3.33 -7.76
C VAL A 142 7.20 2.08 -7.99
N PRO A 143 8.45 2.20 -8.48
CA PRO A 143 9.32 1.03 -8.60
C PRO A 143 9.61 0.34 -7.26
N ARG A 144 9.72 1.11 -6.17
CA ARG A 144 9.95 0.56 -4.82
C ARG A 144 8.79 -0.30 -4.35
N VAL A 145 7.53 0.15 -4.55
CA VAL A 145 6.36 -0.65 -4.21
C VAL A 145 6.31 -1.92 -5.08
N MET A 146 6.51 -1.80 -6.39
CA MET A 146 6.50 -2.95 -7.30
C MET A 146 7.58 -3.98 -6.96
N ALA A 147 8.79 -3.52 -6.62
CA ALA A 147 9.88 -4.40 -6.18
C ALA A 147 9.56 -5.10 -4.85
N MET A 148 8.94 -4.39 -3.90
CA MET A 148 8.50 -4.96 -2.63
C MET A 148 7.44 -6.05 -2.83
N MET A 149 6.46 -5.81 -3.72
CA MET A 149 5.45 -6.82 -4.09
C MET A 149 6.10 -8.09 -4.63
N ALA A 150 7.02 -7.96 -5.58
CA ALA A 150 7.72 -9.11 -6.18
C ALA A 150 8.54 -9.88 -5.13
N LEU A 151 9.32 -9.17 -4.31
CA LEU A 151 10.14 -9.76 -3.26
C LEU A 151 9.31 -10.57 -2.26
N ARG A 152 8.16 -10.03 -1.84
CA ARG A 152 7.30 -10.69 -0.86
C ARG A 152 6.56 -11.89 -1.44
N GLU A 153 6.15 -11.85 -2.69
CA GLU A 153 5.59 -13.00 -3.38
C GLU A 153 6.60 -14.14 -3.52
N ASP A 154 7.85 -13.85 -3.90
CA ASP A 154 8.90 -14.86 -4.00
C ASP A 154 9.20 -15.49 -2.64
N GLN A 155 9.21 -14.71 -1.56
CA GLN A 155 9.38 -15.22 -0.19
C GLN A 155 8.25 -16.17 0.22
N ILE A 156 6.99 -15.83 -0.09
CA ILE A 156 5.83 -16.67 0.21
C ILE A 156 5.90 -17.97 -0.58
N ARG A 157 6.23 -17.91 -1.87
CA ARG A 157 6.40 -19.10 -2.72
C ARG A 157 7.57 -19.98 -2.25
N GLY A 158 8.70 -19.38 -1.86
CA GLY A 158 9.87 -20.09 -1.35
C GLY A 158 9.59 -20.82 -0.02
N VAL A 159 8.83 -20.22 0.88
CA VAL A 159 8.41 -20.86 2.13
C VAL A 159 7.45 -22.02 1.85
N SER A 160 6.53 -21.87 0.90
CA SER A 160 5.63 -22.96 0.48
C SER A 160 6.39 -24.14 -0.13
N SER A 161 7.42 -23.88 -0.92
CA SER A 161 8.27 -24.93 -1.52
C SER A 161 9.10 -25.68 -0.47
N ALA A 162 9.65 -24.97 0.52
CA ALA A 162 10.43 -25.61 1.59
C ALA A 162 9.60 -26.51 2.50
N ALA A 163 8.30 -26.22 2.68
CA ALA A 163 7.40 -27.05 3.48
C ALA A 163 7.08 -28.42 2.84
N TYR A 164 7.26 -28.55 1.51
CA TYR A 164 7.05 -29.81 0.79
C TYR A 164 8.29 -30.74 0.75
N PHE A 165 9.45 -30.27 1.19
CA PHE A 165 10.71 -31.00 1.18
C PHE A 165 11.24 -31.38 2.58
N GLN A 166 10.41 -31.43 3.59
CA GLN A 166 10.79 -32.03 4.88
C GLN A 166 10.51 -33.53 4.84
N PRO A 167 11.55 -34.38 5.08
CA PRO A 167 11.44 -35.83 5.06
C PRO A 167 10.61 -36.38 6.22
#